data_6201ca8c65fec092f5148b98f6eecacf
#
_entry.id   6201ca8c65fec092f5148b98f6eecacf
#
_cell.length_a   1.000
_cell.length_b   1.000
_cell.length_c   1.000
_cell.angle_alpha   90.00
_cell.angle_beta   90.00
_cell.angle_gamma   90.00
#
_symmetry.space_group_name_H-M   'P 1'
#
loop_
_entity.id
_entity.type
_entity.pdbx_description
1 polymer ?
#
loop_
_entity_poly.entity_id
_entity_poly.type
_entity_poly.pdbx_seq_one_letter_code
_entity_poly.pdbx_strand_id
1 'polypeptide(L)'
;MKMLQRFVCLLLCAALFLTLLAGCGKQEEPAEDFVVSAAVCGPLETLDPTMNTDVGAESLLSTLFEGLMRMRDDGAGKAVAVAGIAKEYIEEKNYDDTVTYTFTLRSAARWSDGERVTAEDFVYAWQRLVDPATASPNASLLSMVAGYDEVRESGDVSLLGVKAKGESTFLVTLSRPCAYFITSVCTSPATAPLRRDLVEGNASWAVTADIVTNGPYTVGTWVKAAQLQTKRNGEYYESKLVVPDSICFRFETDAQTNYDQLLAGELDYTAKLPYAAIEQLAEDETWQPAPLAETVCVLYNHLTDTFSDAQLRRAFDLAIDRAALAEQLGVTATAATGCVPDGISDAPEGGEDFRTAGGELCAADAEGYAERSAEAARLMTSAGHYQGAGLPTLRFLFVEGEQTRAAALSLFNMWRTATGVAVELVGVSAEEFDAALAAGDFDLALTTLTARCDDPMEYLLPFRGTSESNVCGYRNDTFDLLVGVAESTGDLTARAAFLHDAEAMLLEDSAVSPLCFSGTAYLLREGLTGVSHDCFGHSYFTAVSRAETGPAA
;
A
#
# COMPACT_ATOMS: atom_id res chain seq x y z
N MET A 1 88.59 -14.42 -13.56
CA MET A 1 87.62 -14.67 -12.45
C MET A 1 86.93 -13.39 -11.94
N LYS A 2 87.64 -12.32 -11.64
CA LYS A 2 86.99 -11.09 -11.09
C LYS A 2 86.05 -10.37 -12.05
N MET A 3 86.20 -10.48 -13.36
CA MET A 3 85.31 -9.86 -14.36
C MET A 3 83.96 -10.63 -14.54
N LEU A 4 84.05 -11.97 -14.46
CA LEU A 4 82.87 -12.83 -14.56
C LEU A 4 81.94 -12.72 -13.33
N GLN A 5 82.53 -12.55 -12.13
CA GLN A 5 81.78 -12.32 -10.91
C GLN A 5 81.02 -10.96 -10.91
N ARG A 6 81.61 -9.89 -11.49
CA ARG A 6 80.98 -8.59 -11.63
C ARG A 6 79.81 -8.63 -12.63
N PHE A 7 79.92 -9.42 -13.69
CA PHE A 7 78.84 -9.59 -14.68
C PHE A 7 77.67 -10.40 -14.10
N VAL A 8 77.93 -11.43 -13.31
CA VAL A 8 76.90 -12.22 -12.64
C VAL A 8 76.20 -11.40 -11.56
N CYS A 9 76.86 -10.54 -10.78
CA CYS A 9 76.27 -9.65 -9.84
C CYS A 9 75.36 -8.56 -10.52
N LEU A 10 75.77 -8.00 -11.67
CA LEU A 10 75.02 -7.05 -12.42
C LEU A 10 73.76 -7.68 -13.03
N LEU A 11 73.81 -8.91 -13.51
CA LEU A 11 72.63 -9.66 -13.99
C LEU A 11 71.69 -10.04 -12.86
N LEU A 12 72.18 -10.39 -11.68
CA LEU A 12 71.34 -10.65 -10.50
C LEU A 12 70.70 -9.38 -9.98
N CYS A 13 71.40 -8.24 -9.95
CA CYS A 13 70.78 -6.96 -9.59
C CYS A 13 69.71 -6.48 -10.63
N ALA A 14 69.96 -6.69 -11.92
CA ALA A 14 68.97 -6.37 -12.97
C ALA A 14 67.76 -7.28 -12.89
N ALA A 15 67.91 -8.57 -12.58
CA ALA A 15 66.81 -9.49 -12.36
C ALA A 15 65.96 -9.13 -11.10
N LEU A 16 66.65 -8.69 -10.02
CA LEU A 16 65.97 -8.20 -8.81
C LEU A 16 65.16 -6.86 -9.08
N PHE A 17 65.72 -5.96 -9.90
CA PHE A 17 65.03 -4.73 -10.29
C PHE A 17 63.85 -4.99 -11.22
N LEU A 18 63.92 -5.99 -12.09
CA LEU A 18 62.79 -6.38 -12.94
C LEU A 18 61.64 -7.05 -12.14
N THR A 19 61.94 -7.77 -11.06
CA THR A 19 60.89 -8.33 -10.17
C THR A 19 60.24 -7.29 -9.27
N LEU A 20 60.91 -6.16 -8.97
CA LEU A 20 60.33 -5.04 -8.24
C LEU A 20 59.41 -4.15 -9.13
N LEU A 21 59.60 -4.16 -10.43
CA LEU A 21 58.73 -3.43 -11.38
C LEU A 21 57.50 -4.23 -11.84
N ALA A 22 57.49 -5.55 -11.64
CA ALA A 22 56.36 -6.42 -11.94
C ALA A 22 55.33 -6.52 -10.77
N GLY A 23 55.62 -5.90 -9.63
CA GLY A 23 54.80 -5.94 -8.40
C GLY A 23 53.80 -4.78 -8.22
N CYS A 24 53.73 -3.80 -9.15
CA CYS A 24 52.67 -2.81 -9.17
C CYS A 24 51.52 -3.29 -10.06
N GLY A 25 50.90 -4.42 -9.74
CA GLY A 25 49.51 -4.62 -10.00
C GLY A 25 48.76 -3.54 -9.21
N LYS A 26 47.98 -2.66 -9.85
CA LYS A 26 46.96 -1.89 -9.13
C LYS A 26 46.21 -2.90 -8.28
N GLN A 27 46.36 -2.87 -6.96
CA GLN A 27 45.33 -3.35 -6.07
C GLN A 27 44.12 -2.50 -6.45
N GLU A 28 43.15 -3.07 -7.14
CA GLU A 28 41.81 -2.51 -7.15
C GLU A 28 41.45 -2.40 -5.66
N GLU A 29 41.32 -1.18 -5.17
CA GLU A 29 40.69 -0.95 -3.88
C GLU A 29 39.37 -1.71 -3.93
N PRO A 30 39.05 -2.53 -2.90
CA PRO A 30 37.75 -3.18 -2.89
C PRO A 30 36.71 -2.09 -3.15
N ALA A 31 35.85 -2.28 -4.15
CA ALA A 31 34.76 -1.35 -4.42
C ALA A 31 34.01 -1.14 -3.10
N GLU A 32 33.81 0.11 -2.72
CA GLU A 32 33.01 0.43 -1.53
C GLU A 32 31.63 -0.19 -1.71
N ASP A 33 31.14 -0.88 -0.68
CA ASP A 33 29.80 -1.46 -0.67
C ASP A 33 28.76 -0.38 -0.99
N PHE A 34 27.86 -0.67 -1.90
CA PHE A 34 26.76 0.23 -2.22
C PHE A 34 25.66 0.06 -1.20
N VAL A 35 25.62 0.96 -0.22
CA VAL A 35 24.63 0.99 0.85
C VAL A 35 23.59 2.07 0.55
N VAL A 36 22.30 1.73 0.69
CA VAL A 36 21.17 2.67 0.60
C VAL A 36 20.61 2.89 2.00
N SER A 37 20.57 4.14 2.46
CA SER A 37 19.97 4.52 3.74
C SER A 37 18.54 5.00 3.52
N ALA A 38 17.54 4.37 4.16
CA ALA A 38 16.12 4.70 4.00
C ALA A 38 15.43 4.88 5.36
N ALA A 39 14.58 5.91 5.47
CA ALA A 39 13.68 6.12 6.60
C ALA A 39 12.24 5.86 6.13
N VAL A 40 11.70 4.68 6.47
CA VAL A 40 10.35 4.23 6.07
C VAL A 40 9.45 3.92 7.26
N CYS A 41 10.00 3.43 8.37
CA CYS A 41 9.25 3.03 9.57
C CYS A 41 9.94 3.49 10.84
N GLY A 42 9.19 3.41 11.94
CA GLY A 42 9.74 3.52 13.30
C GLY A 42 10.40 2.23 13.79
N PRO A 43 10.80 2.20 15.07
CA PRO A 43 11.38 1.02 15.70
C PRO A 43 10.45 -0.19 15.64
N LEU A 44 10.99 -1.35 15.28
CA LEU A 44 10.24 -2.60 15.22
C LEU A 44 10.52 -3.44 16.48
N GLU A 45 9.45 -4.02 17.04
CA GLU A 45 9.56 -4.98 18.15
C GLU A 45 9.88 -6.39 17.65
N THR A 46 9.40 -6.73 16.45
CA THR A 46 9.54 -8.06 15.84
C THR A 46 9.73 -7.96 14.32
N LEU A 47 10.44 -8.91 13.76
CA LEU A 47 10.55 -9.16 12.32
C LEU A 47 9.62 -10.30 11.86
N ASP A 48 8.69 -10.74 12.71
CA ASP A 48 7.65 -11.70 12.33
C ASP A 48 6.71 -11.02 11.31
N PRO A 49 6.69 -11.44 10.04
CA PRO A 49 5.91 -10.77 9.01
C PRO A 49 4.39 -10.88 9.27
N THR A 50 3.95 -11.89 10.03
CA THR A 50 2.53 -12.07 10.34
C THR A 50 2.01 -11.10 11.41
N MET A 51 2.89 -10.40 12.13
CA MET A 51 2.55 -9.54 13.27
C MET A 51 2.64 -8.04 12.98
N ASN A 52 3.12 -7.64 11.80
CA ASN A 52 3.26 -6.23 11.43
C ASN A 52 2.08 -5.77 10.58
N THR A 53 1.64 -4.52 10.82
CA THR A 53 0.59 -3.82 10.07
C THR A 53 1.02 -2.41 9.67
N ASP A 54 2.24 -2.02 9.97
CA ASP A 54 2.82 -0.74 9.55
C ASP A 54 3.38 -0.86 8.12
N VAL A 55 2.95 -0.01 7.22
CA VAL A 55 3.31 0.00 5.79
C VAL A 55 4.83 0.11 5.59
N GLY A 56 5.49 0.96 6.37
CA GLY A 56 6.95 1.09 6.31
C GLY A 56 7.67 -0.16 6.81
N ALA A 57 7.11 -0.84 7.84
CA ALA A 57 7.62 -2.14 8.30
C ALA A 57 7.44 -3.22 7.24
N GLU A 58 6.33 -3.24 6.50
CA GLU A 58 6.12 -4.17 5.39
C GLU A 58 7.11 -3.91 4.25
N SER A 59 7.44 -2.65 3.96
CA SER A 59 8.49 -2.29 3.00
C SER A 59 9.86 -2.87 3.41
N LEU A 60 10.21 -2.86 4.70
CA LEU A 60 11.40 -3.50 5.23
C LEU A 60 11.29 -5.03 5.13
N LEU A 61 10.17 -5.61 5.58
CA LEU A 61 9.96 -7.06 5.62
C LEU A 61 9.97 -7.69 4.23
N SER A 62 9.49 -6.97 3.20
CA SER A 62 9.55 -7.41 1.80
C SER A 62 10.99 -7.58 1.28
N THR A 63 11.98 -6.96 1.94
CA THR A 63 13.40 -7.19 1.63
C THR A 63 13.93 -8.48 2.27
N LEU A 64 13.33 -8.93 3.36
CA LEU A 64 13.76 -10.11 4.13
C LEU A 64 13.00 -11.37 3.74
N PHE A 65 11.72 -11.22 3.38
CA PHE A 65 10.83 -12.34 3.05
C PHE A 65 10.22 -12.13 1.65
N GLU A 66 10.13 -13.22 0.90
CA GLU A 66 9.47 -13.26 -0.40
C GLU A 66 8.35 -14.29 -0.39
N GLY A 67 7.17 -13.88 -0.86
CA GLY A 67 5.97 -14.69 -0.97
C GLY A 67 5.89 -15.52 -2.26
N LEU A 68 4.70 -16.04 -2.57
CA LEU A 68 4.43 -16.71 -3.84
C LEU A 68 4.66 -15.75 -5.01
N MET A 69 4.17 -14.54 -4.88
CA MET A 69 4.42 -13.41 -5.77
C MET A 69 5.26 -12.36 -5.04
N ARG A 70 5.79 -11.39 -5.77
CA ARG A 70 6.54 -10.25 -5.22
C ARG A 70 6.26 -8.99 -6.02
N MET A 71 6.53 -7.84 -5.43
CA MET A 71 6.44 -6.56 -6.12
C MET A 71 7.77 -6.23 -6.83
N ARG A 72 7.68 -5.63 -8.01
CA ARG A 72 8.82 -5.21 -8.82
C ARG A 72 8.50 -3.93 -9.57
N ASP A 73 9.51 -3.09 -9.79
CA ASP A 73 9.41 -1.91 -10.64
C ASP A 73 9.04 -2.30 -12.08
N ASP A 74 8.02 -1.64 -12.63
CA ASP A 74 7.61 -1.76 -14.04
C ASP A 74 8.53 -1.01 -15.02
N GLY A 75 9.50 -0.26 -14.50
CA GLY A 75 10.42 0.62 -15.23
C GLY A 75 9.96 2.08 -15.27
N ALA A 76 8.81 2.40 -14.69
CA ALA A 76 8.26 3.76 -14.56
C ALA A 76 8.16 4.22 -13.09
N GLY A 77 8.64 3.40 -12.14
CA GLY A 77 8.59 3.67 -10.70
C GLY A 77 7.36 3.13 -10.00
N LYS A 78 6.42 2.48 -10.74
CA LYS A 78 5.27 1.78 -10.16
C LYS A 78 5.65 0.35 -9.82
N ALA A 79 5.31 -0.10 -8.62
CA ALA A 79 5.47 -1.49 -8.23
C ALA A 79 4.31 -2.34 -8.78
N VAL A 80 4.64 -3.46 -9.42
CA VAL A 80 3.67 -4.42 -9.97
C VAL A 80 3.98 -5.82 -9.50
N ALA A 81 2.93 -6.65 -9.34
CA ALA A 81 3.07 -8.03 -8.91
C ALA A 81 3.68 -8.90 -10.02
N VAL A 82 4.73 -9.62 -9.68
CA VAL A 82 5.39 -10.59 -10.58
C VAL A 82 5.66 -11.91 -9.87
N ALA A 83 6.00 -12.95 -10.62
CA ALA A 83 6.36 -14.26 -10.08
C ALA A 83 7.51 -14.17 -9.07
N GLY A 84 7.24 -14.57 -7.82
CA GLY A 84 8.17 -14.68 -6.71
C GLY A 84 8.69 -16.11 -6.53
N ILE A 85 8.54 -16.69 -5.34
CA ILE A 85 8.89 -18.09 -5.06
C ILE A 85 8.10 -19.05 -5.96
N ALA A 86 6.85 -18.74 -6.29
CA ALA A 86 6.12 -19.45 -7.35
C ALA A 86 6.61 -18.96 -8.72
N LYS A 87 7.08 -19.86 -9.57
CA LYS A 87 7.47 -19.54 -10.95
C LYS A 87 6.26 -19.41 -11.88
N GLU A 88 5.18 -20.10 -11.56
CA GLU A 88 3.93 -20.16 -12.32
C GLU A 88 2.81 -20.67 -11.41
N TYR A 89 1.58 -20.38 -11.78
CA TYR A 89 0.39 -20.95 -11.15
C TYR A 89 -0.65 -21.30 -12.21
N ILE A 90 -1.59 -22.17 -11.81
CA ILE A 90 -2.78 -22.55 -12.60
C ILE A 90 -3.99 -22.27 -11.71
N GLU A 91 -4.96 -21.55 -12.25
CA GLU A 91 -6.27 -21.31 -11.65
C GLU A 91 -7.29 -22.29 -12.25
N GLU A 92 -8.04 -22.98 -11.41
CA GLU A 92 -9.10 -23.89 -11.80
C GLU A 92 -10.39 -23.54 -11.04
N LYS A 93 -11.46 -23.22 -11.78
CA LYS A 93 -12.80 -23.04 -11.22
C LYS A 93 -13.45 -24.41 -11.04
N ASN A 94 -13.89 -24.68 -9.82
CA ASN A 94 -14.55 -25.93 -9.47
C ASN A 94 -16.08 -25.86 -9.71
N TYR A 95 -16.75 -27.00 -9.73
CA TYR A 95 -18.21 -27.08 -9.95
C TYR A 95 -19.05 -26.54 -8.79
N ASP A 96 -18.43 -26.34 -7.63
CA ASP A 96 -19.05 -25.82 -6.40
C ASP A 96 -18.73 -24.34 -6.16
N ASP A 97 -18.37 -23.62 -7.22
CA ASP A 97 -17.97 -22.20 -7.23
C ASP A 97 -16.69 -21.88 -6.45
N THR A 98 -16.00 -22.86 -5.88
CA THR A 98 -14.67 -22.68 -5.31
C THR A 98 -13.62 -22.52 -6.42
N VAL A 99 -12.49 -21.91 -6.09
CA VAL A 99 -11.36 -21.72 -7.02
C VAL A 99 -10.12 -22.36 -6.42
N THR A 100 -9.45 -23.23 -7.19
CA THR A 100 -8.18 -23.84 -6.76
C THR A 100 -7.01 -23.26 -7.54
N TYR A 101 -6.07 -22.68 -6.81
CA TYR A 101 -4.77 -22.28 -7.34
C TYR A 101 -3.73 -23.36 -7.07
N THR A 102 -3.01 -23.76 -8.12
CA THR A 102 -1.88 -24.70 -8.03
C THR A 102 -0.60 -23.95 -8.38
N PHE A 103 0.18 -23.62 -7.36
CA PHE A 103 1.47 -22.93 -7.51
C PHE A 103 2.61 -23.94 -7.68
N THR A 104 3.47 -23.71 -8.68
CA THR A 104 4.72 -24.47 -8.87
C THR A 104 5.89 -23.63 -8.35
N LEU A 105 6.52 -24.07 -7.25
CA LEU A 105 7.62 -23.36 -6.63
C LEU A 105 8.95 -23.53 -7.40
N ARG A 106 9.80 -22.52 -7.34
CA ARG A 106 11.14 -22.54 -7.94
C ARG A 106 12.04 -23.55 -7.21
N SER A 107 12.63 -24.46 -7.92
CA SER A 107 13.58 -25.43 -7.36
C SER A 107 14.88 -24.76 -6.84
N ALA A 108 15.17 -23.54 -7.27
CA ALA A 108 16.32 -22.75 -6.85
C ALA A 108 16.05 -21.91 -5.59
N ALA A 109 14.79 -21.79 -5.14
CA ALA A 109 14.46 -21.01 -3.94
C ALA A 109 15.09 -21.63 -2.70
N ARG A 110 15.80 -20.80 -1.92
CA ARG A 110 16.53 -21.19 -0.72
C ARG A 110 16.25 -20.22 0.43
N TRP A 111 16.30 -20.76 1.62
CA TRP A 111 16.48 -19.99 2.83
C TRP A 111 17.94 -19.49 2.93
N SER A 112 18.17 -18.48 3.74
CA SER A 112 19.51 -17.88 3.90
C SER A 112 20.54 -18.81 4.55
N ASP A 113 20.10 -19.93 5.14
CA ASP A 113 20.94 -21.01 5.66
C ASP A 113 21.25 -22.10 4.62
N GLY A 114 20.74 -21.94 3.37
CA GLY A 114 20.94 -22.85 2.25
C GLY A 114 19.88 -23.95 2.10
N GLU A 115 18.98 -24.13 3.08
CA GLU A 115 17.88 -25.08 2.97
C GLU A 115 16.88 -24.67 1.88
N ARG A 116 16.14 -25.63 1.34
CA ARG A 116 15.13 -25.34 0.27
C ARG A 116 13.89 -24.72 0.86
N VAL A 117 13.33 -23.73 0.16
CA VAL A 117 11.96 -23.30 0.40
C VAL A 117 11.01 -24.33 -0.19
N THR A 118 10.07 -24.84 0.61
CA THR A 118 9.15 -25.92 0.25
C THR A 118 7.69 -25.49 0.35
N ALA A 119 6.80 -26.28 -0.25
CA ALA A 119 5.36 -26.06 -0.15
C ALA A 119 4.83 -26.23 1.29
N GLU A 120 5.50 -27.06 2.11
CA GLU A 120 5.15 -27.21 3.54
C GLU A 120 5.47 -25.95 4.36
N ASP A 121 6.46 -25.15 3.96
CA ASP A 121 6.76 -23.88 4.62
C ASP A 121 5.60 -22.87 4.42
N PHE A 122 4.96 -22.88 3.24
CA PHE A 122 3.76 -22.10 2.97
C PHE A 122 2.54 -22.64 3.72
N VAL A 123 2.32 -23.96 3.75
CA VAL A 123 1.22 -24.57 4.53
C VAL A 123 1.34 -24.18 5.99
N TYR A 124 2.52 -24.30 6.58
CA TYR A 124 2.76 -23.92 7.97
C TYR A 124 2.52 -22.44 8.20
N ALA A 125 3.07 -21.57 7.36
CA ALA A 125 2.93 -20.12 7.48
C ALA A 125 1.47 -19.68 7.43
N TRP A 126 0.69 -20.18 6.47
CA TRP A 126 -0.71 -19.80 6.28
C TRP A 126 -1.61 -20.36 7.39
N GLN A 127 -1.37 -21.60 7.83
CA GLN A 127 -2.05 -22.17 8.99
C GLN A 127 -1.77 -21.37 10.26
N ARG A 128 -0.52 -20.96 10.48
CA ARG A 128 -0.12 -20.14 11.62
C ARG A 128 -0.74 -18.73 11.55
N LEU A 129 -0.82 -18.14 10.34
CA LEU A 129 -1.41 -16.81 10.15
C LEU A 129 -2.87 -16.75 10.59
N VAL A 130 -3.67 -17.78 10.31
CA VAL A 130 -5.09 -17.84 10.67
C VAL A 130 -5.37 -18.46 12.04
N ASP A 131 -4.37 -19.09 12.67
CA ASP A 131 -4.51 -19.72 13.99
C ASP A 131 -4.92 -18.67 15.05
N PRO A 132 -6.07 -18.84 15.73
CA PRO A 132 -6.46 -17.95 16.83
C PRO A 132 -5.40 -17.82 17.93
N ALA A 133 -4.59 -18.86 18.17
CA ALA A 133 -3.51 -18.83 19.14
C ALA A 133 -2.34 -17.93 18.75
N THR A 134 -2.12 -17.71 17.46
CA THR A 134 -1.12 -16.74 16.96
C THR A 134 -1.58 -15.30 17.19
N ALA A 135 -2.90 -15.05 17.22
CA ALA A 135 -3.51 -13.73 17.36
C ALA A 135 -2.96 -12.70 16.36
N SER A 136 -2.68 -13.15 15.13
CA SER A 136 -2.19 -12.26 14.08
C SER A 136 -3.23 -11.21 13.70
N PRO A 137 -2.86 -9.92 13.64
CA PRO A 137 -3.73 -8.86 13.12
C PRO A 137 -4.02 -9.02 11.62
N ASN A 138 -3.19 -9.80 10.91
CA ASN A 138 -3.27 -10.03 9.46
C ASN A 138 -4.05 -11.31 9.09
N ALA A 139 -4.68 -12.00 10.06
CA ALA A 139 -5.39 -13.26 9.79
C ALA A 139 -6.47 -13.13 8.69
N SER A 140 -7.15 -11.99 8.62
CA SER A 140 -8.22 -11.71 7.64
C SER A 140 -7.73 -11.66 6.18
N LEU A 141 -6.41 -11.53 5.93
CA LEU A 141 -5.84 -11.65 4.58
C LEU A 141 -6.14 -12.99 3.90
N LEU A 142 -6.45 -14.01 4.68
CA LEU A 142 -6.81 -15.34 4.15
C LEU A 142 -8.30 -15.65 4.29
N SER A 143 -9.17 -14.67 4.53
CA SER A 143 -10.62 -14.87 4.74
C SER A 143 -11.33 -15.50 3.54
N MET A 144 -10.78 -15.38 2.33
CA MET A 144 -11.30 -16.04 1.13
C MET A 144 -10.84 -17.50 1.00
N VAL A 145 -9.88 -17.97 1.79
CA VAL A 145 -9.41 -19.37 1.74
C VAL A 145 -10.46 -20.28 2.38
N ALA A 146 -10.81 -21.37 1.69
CA ALA A 146 -11.77 -22.33 2.20
C ALA A 146 -11.36 -22.84 3.59
N GLY A 147 -12.32 -22.98 4.50
CA GLY A 147 -12.07 -23.43 5.88
C GLY A 147 -11.57 -22.32 6.82
N TYR A 148 -11.45 -21.06 6.37
CA TYR A 148 -11.01 -19.95 7.22
C TYR A 148 -11.89 -19.79 8.46
N ASP A 149 -13.21 -19.68 8.29
CA ASP A 149 -14.15 -19.47 9.41
C ASP A 149 -14.13 -20.65 10.37
N GLU A 150 -14.08 -21.88 9.85
CA GLU A 150 -14.01 -23.09 10.66
C GLU A 150 -12.72 -23.17 11.50
N VAL A 151 -11.59 -22.71 10.94
CA VAL A 151 -10.33 -22.57 11.71
C VAL A 151 -10.48 -21.53 12.80
N ARG A 152 -11.05 -20.35 12.47
CA ARG A 152 -11.22 -19.26 13.44
C ARG A 152 -12.15 -19.63 14.59
N GLU A 153 -13.16 -20.47 14.34
CA GLU A 153 -14.10 -20.95 15.35
C GLU A 153 -13.55 -22.11 16.18
N SER A 154 -12.89 -23.08 15.53
CA SER A 154 -12.46 -24.32 16.20
C SER A 154 -11.02 -24.31 16.71
N GLY A 155 -10.14 -23.51 16.11
CA GLY A 155 -8.69 -23.57 16.31
C GLY A 155 -8.01 -24.74 15.61
N ASP A 156 -8.74 -25.53 14.80
CA ASP A 156 -8.15 -26.62 14.02
C ASP A 156 -7.62 -26.12 12.68
N VAL A 157 -6.34 -25.74 12.65
CA VAL A 157 -5.65 -25.20 11.46
C VAL A 157 -5.61 -26.16 10.27
N SER A 158 -5.85 -27.46 10.49
CA SER A 158 -5.88 -28.47 9.42
C SER A 158 -7.08 -28.35 8.50
N LEU A 159 -8.10 -27.58 8.90
CA LEU A 159 -9.30 -27.31 8.11
C LEU A 159 -9.05 -26.28 6.99
N LEU A 160 -7.98 -25.48 7.10
CA LEU A 160 -7.66 -24.49 6.08
C LEU A 160 -7.38 -25.15 4.72
N GLY A 161 -7.95 -24.60 3.67
CA GLY A 161 -7.88 -25.08 2.29
C GLY A 161 -6.51 -24.95 1.62
N VAL A 162 -5.42 -25.25 2.33
CA VAL A 162 -4.04 -25.23 1.83
C VAL A 162 -3.39 -26.59 1.93
N LYS A 163 -2.63 -27.00 0.91
CA LYS A 163 -1.97 -28.32 0.87
C LYS A 163 -0.64 -28.26 0.14
N ALA A 164 0.32 -29.04 0.60
CA ALA A 164 1.54 -29.35 -0.14
C ALA A 164 1.38 -30.67 -0.90
N LYS A 165 1.81 -30.69 -2.17
CA LYS A 165 1.94 -31.90 -2.98
C LYS A 165 3.41 -32.08 -3.34
N GLY A 166 4.13 -32.81 -2.48
CA GLY A 166 5.59 -32.86 -2.51
C GLY A 166 6.22 -31.52 -2.11
N GLU A 167 7.50 -31.34 -2.38
CA GLU A 167 8.23 -30.16 -1.94
C GLU A 167 7.92 -28.88 -2.74
N SER A 168 7.46 -29.02 -4.00
CA SER A 168 7.44 -27.89 -4.95
C SER A 168 6.05 -27.48 -5.43
N THR A 169 4.98 -28.10 -4.94
CA THR A 169 3.62 -27.75 -5.37
C THR A 169 2.78 -27.36 -4.17
N PHE A 170 2.36 -26.11 -4.15
CA PHE A 170 1.47 -25.56 -3.13
C PHE A 170 0.08 -25.36 -3.74
N LEU A 171 -0.95 -25.90 -3.09
CA LEU A 171 -2.34 -25.77 -3.51
C LEU A 171 -3.10 -24.91 -2.51
N VAL A 172 -3.90 -24.01 -3.04
CA VAL A 172 -4.83 -23.18 -2.25
C VAL A 172 -6.21 -23.29 -2.87
N THR A 173 -7.21 -23.59 -2.05
CA THR A 173 -8.61 -23.56 -2.46
C THR A 173 -9.28 -22.36 -1.82
N LEU A 174 -9.80 -21.45 -2.65
CA LEU A 174 -10.61 -20.31 -2.21
C LEU A 174 -12.07 -20.73 -2.16
N SER A 175 -12.82 -20.24 -1.17
CA SER A 175 -14.27 -20.45 -1.03
C SER A 175 -15.08 -19.74 -2.11
N ARG A 176 -14.49 -18.70 -2.75
CA ARG A 176 -15.06 -17.89 -3.82
C ARG A 176 -13.95 -17.29 -4.68
N PRO A 177 -14.24 -16.79 -5.89
CA PRO A 177 -13.29 -16.00 -6.66
C PRO A 177 -12.80 -14.77 -5.87
N CYS A 178 -11.52 -14.44 -6.01
CA CYS A 178 -10.92 -13.28 -5.35
C CYS A 178 -9.97 -12.57 -6.32
N ALA A 179 -10.35 -11.38 -6.77
CA ALA A 179 -9.65 -10.62 -7.79
C ALA A 179 -8.23 -10.20 -7.35
N TYR A 180 -8.07 -9.86 -6.08
CA TYR A 180 -6.81 -9.39 -5.50
C TYR A 180 -5.95 -10.51 -4.88
N PHE A 181 -6.33 -11.77 -5.04
CA PHE A 181 -5.59 -12.89 -4.42
C PHE A 181 -4.14 -12.94 -4.86
N ILE A 182 -3.88 -12.80 -6.15
CA ILE A 182 -2.53 -12.83 -6.72
C ILE A 182 -1.76 -11.54 -6.44
N THR A 183 -2.40 -10.39 -6.63
CA THR A 183 -1.74 -9.07 -6.59
C THR A 183 -1.51 -8.54 -5.18
N SER A 184 -2.36 -8.87 -4.22
CA SER A 184 -2.26 -8.37 -2.85
C SER A 184 -1.96 -9.48 -1.84
N VAL A 185 -2.72 -10.59 -1.85
CA VAL A 185 -2.52 -11.64 -0.84
C VAL A 185 -1.20 -12.39 -1.05
N CYS A 186 -0.90 -12.79 -2.29
CA CYS A 186 0.31 -13.55 -2.59
C CYS A 186 1.60 -12.73 -2.59
N THR A 187 1.53 -11.40 -2.58
CA THR A 187 2.67 -10.47 -2.51
C THR A 187 2.97 -10.00 -1.08
N SER A 188 1.98 -10.07 -0.17
CA SER A 188 2.13 -9.59 1.20
C SER A 188 3.23 -10.36 1.96
N PRO A 189 4.11 -9.69 2.68
CA PRO A 189 5.07 -10.34 3.57
C PRO A 189 4.40 -11.24 4.62
N ALA A 190 3.17 -10.90 5.06
CA ALA A 190 2.42 -11.68 6.05
C ALA A 190 2.08 -13.10 5.57
N THR A 191 2.02 -13.33 4.25
CA THR A 191 1.76 -14.65 3.63
C THR A 191 3.02 -15.32 3.11
N ALA A 192 4.21 -14.77 3.38
CA ALA A 192 5.47 -15.40 3.05
C ALA A 192 5.65 -16.74 3.79
N PRO A 193 6.46 -17.66 3.26
CA PRO A 193 6.71 -18.96 3.91
C PRO A 193 7.46 -18.79 5.23
N LEU A 194 7.25 -19.72 6.16
CA LEU A 194 7.96 -19.77 7.44
C LEU A 194 8.47 -21.18 7.72
N ARG A 195 9.64 -21.27 8.34
CA ARG A 195 10.29 -22.53 8.75
C ARG A 195 9.70 -23.02 10.07
N ARG A 196 8.91 -24.08 10.03
CA ARG A 196 8.31 -24.70 11.23
C ARG A 196 9.34 -25.01 12.31
N ASP A 197 10.45 -25.60 11.92
CA ASP A 197 11.54 -26.02 12.84
C ASP A 197 12.23 -24.87 13.55
N LEU A 198 12.16 -23.65 13.00
CA LEU A 198 12.75 -22.44 13.59
C LEU A 198 11.75 -21.60 14.39
N VAL A 199 10.46 -21.69 14.04
CA VAL A 199 9.39 -20.85 14.59
C VAL A 199 8.63 -21.56 15.71
N GLU A 200 8.27 -22.85 15.52
CA GLU A 200 7.45 -23.58 16.48
C GLU A 200 8.17 -23.78 17.81
N GLY A 201 7.54 -23.33 18.89
CA GLY A 201 8.11 -23.39 20.23
C GLY A 201 9.26 -22.40 20.52
N ASN A 202 9.59 -21.52 19.59
CA ASN A 202 10.64 -20.50 19.72
C ASN A 202 10.04 -19.08 19.73
N ALA A 203 9.68 -18.57 20.91
CA ALA A 203 9.13 -17.22 21.05
C ALA A 203 10.11 -16.08 20.63
N SER A 204 11.39 -16.39 20.46
CA SER A 204 12.44 -15.41 20.15
C SER A 204 12.88 -15.47 18.67
N TRP A 205 12.24 -16.26 17.82
CA TRP A 205 12.70 -16.50 16.45
C TRP A 205 12.81 -15.24 15.59
N ALA A 206 11.98 -14.23 15.83
CA ALA A 206 11.88 -12.99 15.04
C ALA A 206 12.26 -11.73 15.83
N VAL A 207 12.90 -11.84 17.00
CA VAL A 207 13.28 -10.67 17.84
C VAL A 207 14.78 -10.46 17.94
N THR A 208 15.56 -11.18 17.14
CA THR A 208 17.03 -11.10 17.04
C THR A 208 17.47 -10.91 15.60
N ALA A 209 18.75 -10.54 15.41
CA ALA A 209 19.33 -10.40 14.06
C ALA A 209 19.61 -11.75 13.38
N ASP A 210 19.64 -12.85 14.13
CA ASP A 210 19.98 -14.20 13.61
C ASP A 210 18.76 -14.91 12.99
N ILE A 211 17.86 -14.13 12.38
CA ILE A 211 16.66 -14.65 11.71
C ILE A 211 17.01 -15.25 10.34
N VAL A 212 16.48 -16.43 10.04
CA VAL A 212 16.58 -17.05 8.72
C VAL A 212 15.50 -16.51 7.81
N THR A 213 15.91 -16.00 6.65
CA THR A 213 15.02 -15.31 5.69
C THR A 213 15.13 -15.98 4.32
N ASN A 214 14.16 -15.72 3.42
CA ASN A 214 14.15 -16.26 2.07
C ASN A 214 14.15 -15.17 0.98
N GLY A 215 14.16 -13.91 1.39
CA GLY A 215 14.14 -12.76 0.49
C GLY A 215 15.52 -12.35 -0.04
N PRO A 216 15.59 -11.23 -0.76
CA PRO A 216 16.83 -10.71 -1.37
C PRO A 216 17.90 -10.30 -0.36
N TYR A 217 17.51 -10.06 0.89
CA TYR A 217 18.44 -9.67 1.96
C TYR A 217 18.26 -10.55 3.21
N THR A 218 19.30 -10.55 4.04
CA THR A 218 19.32 -11.06 5.41
C THR A 218 19.56 -9.90 6.37
N VAL A 219 19.31 -10.10 7.66
CA VAL A 219 19.66 -9.10 8.67
C VAL A 219 21.17 -9.14 8.91
N GLY A 220 21.83 -8.00 8.75
CA GLY A 220 23.24 -7.81 9.10
C GLY A 220 23.39 -7.40 10.56
N THR A 221 22.80 -6.26 10.93
CA THR A 221 22.75 -5.76 12.30
C THR A 221 21.38 -5.14 12.61
N TRP A 222 20.91 -5.29 13.83
CA TRP A 222 19.67 -4.70 14.29
C TRP A 222 19.86 -4.01 15.65
N VAL A 223 19.82 -2.68 15.63
CA VAL A 223 19.80 -1.83 16.82
C VAL A 223 18.35 -1.36 17.01
N LYS A 224 17.58 -2.06 17.83
CA LYS A 224 16.11 -1.96 17.93
C LYS A 224 15.54 -0.53 17.94
N ALA A 225 16.18 0.39 18.63
CA ALA A 225 15.69 1.77 18.74
C ALA A 225 16.24 2.72 17.67
N ALA A 226 17.12 2.27 16.75
CA ALA A 226 17.83 3.17 15.87
C ALA A 226 17.82 2.75 14.39
N GLN A 227 18.15 1.50 14.09
CA GLN A 227 18.26 1.05 12.70
C GLN A 227 18.34 -0.47 12.55
N LEU A 228 17.98 -0.94 11.36
CA LEU A 228 18.27 -2.28 10.89
C LEU A 228 19.08 -2.17 9.59
N GLN A 229 20.26 -2.77 9.59
CA GLN A 229 21.07 -2.88 8.38
C GLN A 229 20.96 -4.29 7.83
N THR A 230 20.63 -4.40 6.56
CA THR A 230 20.54 -5.67 5.84
C THR A 230 21.90 -6.04 5.24
N LYS A 231 21.99 -7.25 4.73
CA LYS A 231 23.09 -7.75 3.92
C LYS A 231 22.50 -8.56 2.77
N ARG A 232 23.05 -8.42 1.55
CA ARG A 232 22.60 -9.19 0.38
C ARG A 232 22.61 -10.69 0.70
N ASN A 233 21.52 -11.37 0.39
CA ASN A 233 21.38 -12.81 0.58
C ASN A 233 22.04 -13.55 -0.60
N GLY A 234 23.16 -14.20 -0.35
CA GLY A 234 23.89 -14.96 -1.38
C GLY A 234 23.15 -16.21 -1.88
N GLU A 235 22.21 -16.75 -1.06
CA GLU A 235 21.39 -17.92 -1.39
C GLU A 235 20.10 -17.54 -2.17
N TYR A 236 19.82 -16.25 -2.31
CA TYR A 236 18.65 -15.79 -3.05
C TYR A 236 18.78 -16.12 -4.54
N TYR A 237 17.76 -16.76 -5.11
CA TYR A 237 17.81 -17.32 -6.47
C TYR A 237 18.02 -16.27 -7.58
N GLU A 238 17.65 -15.00 -7.34
CA GLU A 238 17.91 -13.86 -8.22
C GLU A 238 18.88 -12.84 -7.62
N SER A 239 19.83 -13.27 -6.78
CA SER A 239 20.81 -12.41 -6.12
C SER A 239 21.56 -11.46 -7.08
N LYS A 240 21.67 -11.80 -8.36
CA LYS A 240 22.30 -10.97 -9.39
C LYS A 240 21.46 -9.76 -9.81
N LEU A 241 20.17 -9.77 -9.53
CA LEU A 241 19.24 -8.66 -9.83
C LEU A 241 19.11 -7.70 -8.64
N VAL A 242 19.64 -8.06 -7.50
CA VAL A 242 19.68 -7.22 -6.30
C VAL A 242 20.85 -6.25 -6.43
N VAL A 243 20.59 -4.97 -6.56
CA VAL A 243 21.62 -3.97 -6.89
C VAL A 243 22.34 -3.46 -5.64
N PRO A 244 21.69 -2.95 -4.57
CA PRO A 244 22.39 -2.53 -3.36
C PRO A 244 23.05 -3.72 -2.65
N ASP A 245 24.25 -3.52 -2.11
CA ASP A 245 24.91 -4.52 -1.26
C ASP A 245 24.26 -4.63 0.11
N SER A 246 23.66 -3.52 0.57
CA SER A 246 22.98 -3.39 1.85
C SER A 246 21.95 -2.26 1.79
N ILE A 247 20.88 -2.39 2.58
CA ILE A 247 19.94 -1.32 2.88
C ILE A 247 20.01 -1.07 4.39
N CYS A 248 20.20 0.19 4.77
CA CYS A 248 20.17 0.63 6.16
C CYS A 248 18.83 1.33 6.45
N PHE A 249 17.90 0.64 7.07
CA PHE A 249 16.63 1.22 7.51
C PHE A 249 16.84 1.99 8.80
N ARG A 250 16.68 3.33 8.74
CA ARG A 250 16.75 4.22 9.88
C ARG A 250 15.38 4.32 10.52
N PHE A 251 15.30 4.11 11.83
CA PHE A 251 14.05 4.19 12.59
C PHE A 251 13.79 5.63 13.06
N GLU A 252 13.77 6.56 12.12
CA GLU A 252 13.45 7.96 12.36
C GLU A 252 12.07 8.27 11.79
N THR A 253 11.21 8.88 12.58
CA THR A 253 9.83 9.21 12.21
C THR A 253 9.55 10.70 12.11
N ASP A 254 10.47 11.55 12.58
CA ASP A 254 10.35 12.99 12.48
C ASP A 254 10.68 13.47 11.06
N ALA A 255 9.72 14.10 10.41
CA ALA A 255 9.82 14.52 9.01
C ALA A 255 10.93 15.56 8.77
N GLN A 256 11.12 16.51 9.69
CA GLN A 256 12.16 17.52 9.54
C GLN A 256 13.55 16.91 9.70
N THR A 257 13.73 16.03 10.68
CA THR A 257 14.99 15.31 10.89
C THR A 257 15.36 14.48 9.66
N ASN A 258 14.40 13.76 9.07
CA ASN A 258 14.63 12.98 7.85
C ASN A 258 15.05 13.86 6.68
N TYR A 259 14.38 14.99 6.49
CA TYR A 259 14.69 15.93 5.43
C TYR A 259 16.09 16.54 5.60
N ASP A 260 16.45 16.95 6.83
CA ASP A 260 17.78 17.51 7.13
C ASP A 260 18.89 16.46 6.89
N GLN A 261 18.69 15.21 7.29
CA GLN A 261 19.63 14.10 7.03
C GLN A 261 19.76 13.80 5.53
N LEU A 262 18.69 13.88 4.77
CA LEU A 262 18.73 13.69 3.32
C LEU A 262 19.53 14.80 2.65
N LEU A 263 19.32 16.06 3.02
CA LEU A 263 20.10 17.20 2.52
C LEU A 263 21.58 17.13 2.91
N ALA A 264 21.88 16.58 4.09
CA ALA A 264 23.26 16.34 4.54
C ALA A 264 23.93 15.13 3.84
N GLY A 265 23.18 14.34 3.07
CA GLY A 265 23.67 13.12 2.44
C GLY A 265 23.85 11.94 3.39
N GLU A 266 23.29 12.01 4.60
CA GLU A 266 23.28 10.94 5.62
C GLU A 266 22.13 9.95 5.41
N LEU A 267 21.09 10.38 4.69
CA LEU A 267 19.94 9.59 4.28
C LEU A 267 19.81 9.62 2.75
N ASP A 268 19.42 8.51 2.14
CA ASP A 268 19.22 8.40 0.70
C ASP A 268 17.75 8.50 0.29
N TYR A 269 16.84 8.07 1.16
CA TYR A 269 15.41 8.01 0.87
C TYR A 269 14.54 8.26 2.09
N THR A 270 13.48 9.04 1.91
CA THR A 270 12.38 9.15 2.87
C THR A 270 11.06 9.45 2.19
N ALA A 271 9.97 8.85 2.69
CA ALA A 271 8.58 9.19 2.37
C ALA A 271 7.94 10.10 3.43
N LYS A 272 8.70 10.52 4.48
CA LYS A 272 8.22 11.42 5.53
C LYS A 272 8.93 12.76 5.38
N LEU A 273 8.24 13.72 4.78
CA LEU A 273 8.75 15.05 4.48
C LEU A 273 7.97 16.13 5.25
N PRO A 274 8.61 17.21 5.70
CA PRO A 274 7.90 18.37 6.23
C PRO A 274 7.11 19.05 5.12
N TYR A 275 5.97 19.63 5.46
CA TYR A 275 5.04 20.25 4.49
C TYR A 275 5.73 21.26 3.58
N ALA A 276 6.62 22.12 4.13
CA ALA A 276 7.37 23.10 3.34
C ALA A 276 8.29 22.47 2.28
N ALA A 277 8.83 21.27 2.53
CA ALA A 277 9.63 20.56 1.54
C ALA A 277 8.74 20.00 0.42
N ILE A 278 7.53 19.54 0.75
CA ILE A 278 6.56 19.06 -0.24
C ILE A 278 6.08 20.22 -1.12
N GLU A 279 5.80 21.41 -0.54
CA GLU A 279 5.47 22.60 -1.31
C GLU A 279 6.60 23.00 -2.29
N GLN A 280 7.85 22.88 -1.84
CA GLN A 280 8.99 23.17 -2.71
C GLN A 280 9.12 22.17 -3.87
N LEU A 281 8.79 20.89 -3.66
CA LEU A 281 8.75 19.90 -4.76
C LEU A 281 7.69 20.27 -5.80
N ALA A 282 6.55 20.76 -5.37
CA ALA A 282 5.45 21.15 -6.23
C ALA A 282 5.72 22.45 -7.04
N GLU A 283 6.80 23.19 -6.77
CA GLU A 283 7.27 24.30 -7.64
C GLU A 283 7.78 23.78 -8.99
N ASP A 284 8.16 22.49 -9.08
CA ASP A 284 8.47 21.83 -10.35
C ASP A 284 7.17 21.35 -11.00
N GLU A 285 6.76 22.00 -12.09
CA GLU A 285 5.54 21.67 -12.84
C GLU A 285 5.49 20.20 -13.34
N THR A 286 6.60 19.50 -13.36
CA THR A 286 6.68 18.10 -13.78
C THR A 286 6.50 17.12 -12.62
N TRP A 287 6.60 17.62 -11.37
CA TRP A 287 6.40 16.79 -10.19
C TRP A 287 4.93 16.41 -10.03
N GLN A 288 4.69 15.16 -9.67
CA GLN A 288 3.36 14.66 -9.31
C GLN A 288 3.43 13.89 -8.00
N PRO A 289 2.43 14.01 -7.13
CA PRO A 289 2.36 13.18 -5.94
C PRO A 289 2.19 11.70 -6.33
N ALA A 290 2.78 10.81 -5.56
CA ALA A 290 2.47 9.39 -5.68
C ALA A 290 1.05 9.14 -5.13
N PRO A 291 0.16 8.50 -5.91
CA PRO A 291 -1.21 8.25 -5.47
C PRO A 291 -1.25 7.30 -4.27
N LEU A 292 -2.17 7.57 -3.34
CA LEU A 292 -2.54 6.63 -2.27
C LEU A 292 -3.93 6.07 -2.53
N ALA A 293 -4.14 4.83 -2.11
CA ALA A 293 -5.43 4.13 -2.20
C ALA A 293 -6.43 4.69 -1.18
N GLU A 294 -6.61 6.02 -1.18
CA GLU A 294 -7.39 6.76 -0.21
C GLU A 294 -8.26 7.85 -0.86
N THR A 295 -9.52 7.89 -0.47
CA THR A 295 -10.47 8.93 -0.88
C THR A 295 -11.06 9.59 0.35
N VAL A 296 -10.75 10.87 0.55
CA VAL A 296 -11.40 11.70 1.56
C VAL A 296 -12.81 12.02 1.09
N CYS A 297 -13.81 11.81 1.94
CA CYS A 297 -15.22 11.98 1.58
C CYS A 297 -16.08 12.50 2.74
N VAL A 298 -17.26 13.00 2.39
CA VAL A 298 -18.34 13.27 3.34
C VAL A 298 -19.37 12.15 3.28
N LEU A 299 -19.61 11.50 4.41
CA LEU A 299 -20.76 10.61 4.61
C LEU A 299 -21.97 11.42 5.03
N TYR A 300 -23.13 11.07 4.48
CA TYR A 300 -24.45 11.53 4.91
C TYR A 300 -25.12 10.45 5.74
N ASN A 301 -25.68 10.79 6.89
CA ASN A 301 -26.47 9.83 7.64
C ASN A 301 -27.89 9.72 7.05
N HIS A 302 -28.10 8.70 6.23
CA HIS A 302 -29.37 8.45 5.52
C HIS A 302 -30.53 8.11 6.46
N LEU A 303 -30.26 7.84 7.72
CA LEU A 303 -31.28 7.50 8.71
C LEU A 303 -31.86 8.75 9.39
N THR A 304 -31.28 9.93 9.16
CA THR A 304 -31.83 11.20 9.67
C THR A 304 -32.91 11.72 8.76
N ASP A 305 -33.86 12.50 9.30
CA ASP A 305 -34.95 13.12 8.52
C ASP A 305 -34.40 14.00 7.39
N THR A 306 -33.25 14.68 7.62
CA THR A 306 -32.64 15.58 6.64
C THR A 306 -32.06 14.81 5.46
N PHE A 307 -31.21 13.82 5.73
CA PHE A 307 -30.44 13.12 4.68
C PHE A 307 -31.08 11.82 4.19
N SER A 308 -32.31 11.48 4.67
CA SER A 308 -33.17 10.53 3.97
C SER A 308 -33.63 11.07 2.61
N ASP A 309 -33.68 12.42 2.45
CA ASP A 309 -34.05 13.09 1.18
C ASP A 309 -32.80 13.19 0.25
N ALA A 310 -32.85 12.49 -0.89
CA ALA A 310 -31.80 12.52 -1.90
C ALA A 310 -31.60 13.93 -2.52
N GLN A 311 -32.61 14.78 -2.58
CA GLN A 311 -32.45 16.15 -3.09
C GLN A 311 -31.58 16.99 -2.16
N LEU A 312 -31.67 16.78 -0.85
CA LEU A 312 -30.84 17.48 0.12
C LEU A 312 -29.39 16.98 0.05
N ARG A 313 -29.17 15.66 -0.06
CA ARG A 313 -27.80 15.13 -0.26
C ARG A 313 -27.18 15.68 -1.53
N ARG A 314 -27.94 15.67 -2.64
CA ARG A 314 -27.47 16.24 -3.91
C ARG A 314 -27.16 17.72 -3.82
N ALA A 315 -27.96 18.51 -3.08
CA ALA A 315 -27.69 19.93 -2.86
C ALA A 315 -26.38 20.14 -2.08
N PHE A 316 -26.12 19.33 -1.06
CA PHE A 316 -24.87 19.40 -0.29
C PHE A 316 -23.66 18.99 -1.14
N ASP A 317 -23.79 17.96 -1.97
CA ASP A 317 -22.74 17.52 -2.89
C ASP A 317 -22.39 18.59 -3.94
N LEU A 318 -23.39 19.18 -4.61
CA LEU A 318 -23.19 20.23 -5.61
C LEU A 318 -22.62 21.53 -5.02
N ALA A 319 -22.79 21.75 -3.73
CA ALA A 319 -22.24 22.91 -3.04
C ALA A 319 -20.74 22.80 -2.75
N ILE A 320 -20.10 21.65 -3.04
CA ILE A 320 -18.69 21.41 -2.79
C ILE A 320 -17.84 21.89 -3.97
N ASP A 321 -16.86 22.76 -3.69
CA ASP A 321 -15.76 23.10 -4.60
C ASP A 321 -14.59 22.17 -4.34
N ARG A 322 -14.55 21.04 -5.07
CA ARG A 322 -13.52 20.01 -4.90
C ARG A 322 -12.13 20.50 -5.26
N ALA A 323 -12.03 21.34 -6.29
CA ALA A 323 -10.75 21.92 -6.70
C ALA A 323 -10.14 22.80 -5.60
N ALA A 324 -10.94 23.75 -5.08
CA ALA A 324 -10.48 24.63 -3.99
C ALA A 324 -10.20 23.87 -2.70
N LEU A 325 -10.95 22.79 -2.43
CA LEU A 325 -10.72 21.95 -1.25
C LEU A 325 -9.44 21.12 -1.36
N ALA A 326 -9.16 20.55 -2.52
CA ALA A 326 -7.92 19.80 -2.78
C ALA A 326 -6.70 20.73 -2.66
N GLU A 327 -6.76 21.93 -3.24
CA GLU A 327 -5.71 22.95 -3.09
C GLU A 327 -5.45 23.30 -1.61
N GLN A 328 -6.50 23.40 -0.79
CA GLN A 328 -6.40 23.70 0.64
C GLN A 328 -5.83 22.52 1.44
N LEU A 329 -6.15 21.28 1.07
CA LEU A 329 -5.63 20.06 1.72
C LEU A 329 -4.15 19.83 1.42
N GLY A 330 -3.63 20.49 0.41
CA GLY A 330 -2.22 20.53 0.09
C GLY A 330 -1.89 19.94 -1.27
N VAL A 331 -0.67 20.15 -1.68
CA VAL A 331 -0.16 19.82 -3.03
C VAL A 331 -0.11 18.32 -3.36
N THR A 332 -0.34 17.45 -2.38
CA THR A 332 -0.45 16.00 -2.59
C THR A 332 -1.89 15.52 -2.78
N ALA A 333 -2.88 16.39 -2.56
CA ALA A 333 -4.28 16.07 -2.75
C ALA A 333 -4.74 16.46 -4.16
N THR A 334 -5.52 15.60 -4.80
CA THR A 334 -6.17 15.88 -6.10
C THR A 334 -7.69 15.84 -5.95
N ALA A 335 -8.41 16.71 -6.66
CA ALA A 335 -9.87 16.74 -6.59
C ALA A 335 -10.46 15.41 -7.05
N ALA A 336 -11.33 14.80 -6.24
CA ALA A 336 -11.90 13.49 -6.53
C ALA A 336 -12.88 13.53 -7.69
N THR A 337 -12.72 12.62 -8.63
CA THR A 337 -13.62 12.40 -9.78
C THR A 337 -14.50 11.16 -9.60
N GLY A 338 -14.36 10.44 -8.49
CA GLY A 338 -15.12 9.25 -8.11
C GLY A 338 -14.84 8.82 -6.68
N CYS A 339 -15.36 7.66 -6.27
CA CYS A 339 -15.06 7.03 -4.97
C CYS A 339 -13.74 6.26 -5.00
N VAL A 340 -13.47 5.58 -6.12
CA VAL A 340 -12.25 4.77 -6.29
C VAL A 340 -11.15 5.68 -6.86
N PRO A 341 -10.00 5.85 -6.17
CA PRO A 341 -8.91 6.71 -6.61
C PRO A 341 -8.07 6.06 -7.71
N ASP A 342 -7.13 6.86 -8.26
CA ASP A 342 -6.06 6.36 -9.12
C ASP A 342 -5.16 5.36 -8.38
N GLY A 343 -4.60 4.41 -9.12
CA GLY A 343 -3.71 3.37 -8.59
C GLY A 343 -4.39 2.03 -8.33
N ILE A 344 -5.73 1.98 -8.26
CA ILE A 344 -6.51 0.75 -8.15
C ILE A 344 -6.78 0.18 -9.53
N SER A 345 -6.51 -1.11 -9.72
CA SER A 345 -6.65 -1.79 -11.00
C SER A 345 -8.11 -2.05 -11.36
N ASP A 346 -8.47 -1.87 -12.63
CA ASP A 346 -9.78 -2.23 -13.18
C ASP A 346 -9.96 -3.75 -13.22
N ALA A 347 -8.97 -4.44 -13.80
CA ALA A 347 -8.84 -5.89 -13.76
C ALA A 347 -7.39 -6.22 -13.38
N PRO A 348 -7.13 -6.98 -12.29
CA PRO A 348 -5.79 -7.10 -11.68
C PRO A 348 -4.68 -7.65 -12.57
N GLU A 349 -4.98 -8.38 -13.63
CA GLU A 349 -3.97 -8.95 -14.53
C GLU A 349 -3.61 -8.01 -15.69
N GLY A 350 -3.07 -6.82 -15.38
CA GLY A 350 -2.57 -5.87 -16.39
C GLY A 350 -3.67 -5.05 -17.06
N GLY A 351 -4.79 -4.89 -16.36
CA GLY A 351 -5.87 -3.98 -16.74
C GLY A 351 -5.45 -2.52 -16.61
N GLU A 352 -6.25 -1.66 -17.23
CA GLU A 352 -6.19 -0.23 -17.05
C GLU A 352 -6.51 0.13 -15.58
N ASP A 353 -6.16 1.32 -15.15
CA ASP A 353 -6.57 1.87 -13.87
C ASP A 353 -8.10 2.05 -13.82
N PHE A 354 -8.73 1.70 -12.69
CA PHE A 354 -10.19 1.71 -12.55
C PHE A 354 -10.77 3.11 -12.79
N ARG A 355 -10.10 4.15 -12.26
CA ARG A 355 -10.57 5.52 -12.47
C ARG A 355 -10.43 5.95 -13.92
N THR A 356 -9.35 5.58 -14.59
CA THR A 356 -9.14 5.84 -16.01
C THR A 356 -10.20 5.13 -16.87
N ALA A 357 -10.50 3.86 -16.61
CA ALA A 357 -11.51 3.08 -17.35
C ALA A 357 -12.94 3.60 -17.11
N GLY A 358 -13.28 3.95 -15.85
CA GLY A 358 -14.61 4.43 -15.45
C GLY A 358 -14.87 5.91 -15.76
N GLY A 359 -13.82 6.70 -16.01
CA GLY A 359 -13.93 8.13 -16.29
C GLY A 359 -14.34 8.95 -15.07
N GLU A 360 -14.75 10.19 -15.29
CA GLU A 360 -15.11 11.13 -14.22
C GLU A 360 -16.61 11.04 -13.89
N LEU A 361 -16.94 10.72 -12.65
CA LEU A 361 -18.32 10.64 -12.14
C LEU A 361 -18.70 11.84 -11.28
N CYS A 362 -17.72 12.53 -10.71
CA CYS A 362 -17.89 13.76 -9.93
C CYS A 362 -17.26 14.93 -10.65
N ALA A 363 -17.95 16.08 -10.67
CA ALA A 363 -17.36 17.31 -11.20
C ALA A 363 -16.28 17.83 -10.25
N ALA A 364 -15.06 17.87 -10.74
CA ALA A 364 -13.87 18.30 -10.00
C ALA A 364 -13.33 19.67 -10.46
N ASP A 365 -13.85 20.21 -11.58
CA ASP A 365 -13.41 21.48 -12.15
C ASP A 365 -13.87 22.70 -11.33
N ALA A 366 -13.03 23.73 -11.29
CA ALA A 366 -13.32 24.98 -10.63
C ALA A 366 -14.29 25.87 -11.47
N GLU A 367 -14.27 25.76 -12.80
CA GLU A 367 -15.02 26.65 -13.70
C GLU A 367 -16.52 26.46 -13.54
N GLY A 368 -16.99 25.21 -13.42
CA GLY A 368 -18.42 24.87 -13.25
C GLY A 368 -18.96 25.08 -11.83
N TYR A 369 -18.14 25.41 -10.83
CA TYR A 369 -18.57 25.46 -9.44
C TYR A 369 -19.68 26.48 -9.17
N ALA A 370 -19.62 27.68 -9.76
CA ALA A 370 -20.64 28.70 -9.55
C ALA A 370 -22.05 28.24 -10.03
N GLU A 371 -22.12 27.48 -11.13
CA GLU A 371 -23.34 26.92 -11.64
C GLU A 371 -23.86 25.79 -10.75
N ARG A 372 -22.97 24.89 -10.31
CA ARG A 372 -23.29 23.80 -9.37
C ARG A 372 -23.84 24.33 -8.04
N SER A 373 -23.19 25.36 -7.48
CA SER A 373 -23.62 26.03 -6.24
C SER A 373 -25.01 26.70 -6.40
N ALA A 374 -25.29 27.30 -7.56
CA ALA A 374 -26.59 27.86 -7.85
C ALA A 374 -27.68 26.77 -8.00
N GLU A 375 -27.34 25.61 -8.56
CA GLU A 375 -28.23 24.45 -8.62
C GLU A 375 -28.51 23.88 -7.23
N ALA A 376 -27.49 23.79 -6.34
CA ALA A 376 -27.67 23.43 -4.95
C ALA A 376 -28.75 24.29 -4.26
N ALA A 377 -28.67 25.63 -4.43
CA ALA A 377 -29.68 26.55 -3.89
C ALA A 377 -31.08 26.31 -4.48
N ARG A 378 -31.18 25.95 -5.77
CA ARG A 378 -32.47 25.59 -6.42
C ARG A 378 -33.07 24.31 -5.85
N LEU A 379 -32.22 23.27 -5.66
CA LEU A 379 -32.65 22.01 -5.06
C LEU A 379 -33.18 22.22 -3.63
N MET A 380 -32.45 23.00 -2.81
CA MET A 380 -32.92 23.37 -1.47
C MET A 380 -34.28 24.05 -1.49
N THR A 381 -34.50 24.95 -2.44
CA THR A 381 -35.78 25.66 -2.59
C THR A 381 -36.89 24.70 -3.03
N SER A 382 -36.63 23.78 -3.98
CA SER A 382 -37.59 22.80 -4.47
C SER A 382 -37.99 21.76 -3.40
N ALA A 383 -37.06 21.43 -2.51
CA ALA A 383 -37.30 20.59 -1.33
C ALA A 383 -38.06 21.31 -0.21
N GLY A 384 -38.36 22.61 -0.35
CA GLY A 384 -39.05 23.40 0.64
C GLY A 384 -38.19 24.08 1.71
N HIS A 385 -36.89 24.07 1.53
CA HIS A 385 -35.88 24.53 2.52
C HIS A 385 -35.12 25.77 2.02
N TYR A 386 -35.83 26.78 1.50
CA TYR A 386 -35.17 28.01 1.03
C TYR A 386 -34.26 28.60 2.11
N GLN A 387 -32.96 28.75 1.79
CA GLN A 387 -31.93 29.20 2.72
C GLN A 387 -31.90 28.41 4.04
N GLY A 388 -32.08 27.10 3.99
CA GLY A 388 -32.05 26.21 5.15
C GLY A 388 -33.29 26.29 6.06
N ALA A 389 -34.33 27.02 5.65
CA ALA A 389 -35.54 27.20 6.48
C ALA A 389 -36.19 25.85 6.84
N GLY A 390 -36.44 25.64 8.13
CA GLY A 390 -37.10 24.44 8.66
C GLY A 390 -36.18 23.25 8.89
N LEU A 391 -34.91 23.32 8.50
CA LEU A 391 -33.92 22.29 8.84
C LEU A 391 -33.31 22.54 10.23
N PRO A 392 -32.92 21.48 10.96
CA PRO A 392 -32.18 21.61 12.22
C PRO A 392 -30.77 22.12 11.96
N THR A 393 -30.04 22.46 13.01
CA THR A 393 -28.58 22.58 12.95
C THR A 393 -27.98 21.19 12.78
N LEU A 394 -27.23 20.98 11.70
CA LEU A 394 -26.63 19.68 11.37
C LEU A 394 -25.30 19.49 12.09
N ARG A 395 -25.07 18.31 12.64
CA ARG A 395 -23.79 17.93 13.27
C ARG A 395 -22.84 17.39 12.21
N PHE A 396 -21.73 18.11 12.01
CA PHE A 396 -20.65 17.68 11.12
C PHE A 396 -19.47 17.17 11.95
N LEU A 397 -19.33 15.85 11.98
CA LEU A 397 -18.36 15.12 12.75
C LEU A 397 -17.03 14.96 11.97
N PHE A 398 -15.89 15.13 12.63
CA PHE A 398 -14.57 14.87 12.05
C PHE A 398 -13.55 14.56 13.16
N VAL A 399 -12.50 13.81 12.80
CA VAL A 399 -11.36 13.59 13.70
C VAL A 399 -10.57 14.89 13.83
N GLU A 400 -10.34 15.35 15.07
CA GLU A 400 -9.67 16.62 15.35
C GLU A 400 -8.22 16.60 14.87
N GLY A 401 -7.87 17.57 14.03
CA GLY A 401 -6.56 17.78 13.46
C GLY A 401 -6.52 19.12 12.70
N GLU A 402 -5.35 19.63 12.44
CA GLU A 402 -5.22 20.93 11.77
C GLU A 402 -5.81 20.90 10.36
N GLN A 403 -5.45 19.92 9.54
CA GLN A 403 -5.93 19.79 8.16
C GLN A 403 -7.41 19.41 8.09
N THR A 404 -7.86 18.46 8.91
CA THR A 404 -9.27 18.03 8.95
C THR A 404 -10.18 19.16 9.41
N ARG A 405 -9.76 19.96 10.40
CA ARG A 405 -10.49 21.15 10.84
C ARG A 405 -10.55 22.23 9.76
N ALA A 406 -9.46 22.45 9.02
CA ALA A 406 -9.44 23.40 7.91
C ALA A 406 -10.40 22.97 6.79
N ALA A 407 -10.38 21.68 6.41
CA ALA A 407 -11.30 21.11 5.44
C ALA A 407 -12.77 21.21 5.91
N ALA A 408 -13.05 20.87 7.16
CA ALA A 408 -14.39 20.97 7.74
C ALA A 408 -14.90 22.43 7.75
N LEU A 409 -14.03 23.39 8.05
CA LEU A 409 -14.39 24.83 8.01
C LEU A 409 -14.67 25.31 6.58
N SER A 410 -13.94 24.83 5.58
CA SER A 410 -14.19 25.15 4.18
C SER A 410 -15.53 24.59 3.70
N LEU A 411 -15.81 23.31 3.98
CA LEU A 411 -17.09 22.69 3.67
C LEU A 411 -18.24 23.41 4.36
N PHE A 412 -18.10 23.78 5.63
CA PHE A 412 -19.08 24.59 6.36
C PHE A 412 -19.38 25.90 5.61
N ASN A 413 -18.35 26.63 5.15
CA ASN A 413 -18.54 27.91 4.45
C ASN A 413 -19.22 27.72 3.08
N MET A 414 -18.85 26.67 2.34
CA MET A 414 -19.48 26.30 1.07
C MET A 414 -20.96 25.98 1.25
N TRP A 415 -21.31 25.09 2.17
CA TRP A 415 -22.69 24.73 2.49
C TRP A 415 -23.51 25.92 2.98
N ARG A 416 -22.96 26.69 3.91
CA ARG A 416 -23.61 27.90 4.40
C ARG A 416 -23.94 28.87 3.28
N THR A 417 -23.00 29.04 2.34
CA THR A 417 -23.16 29.98 1.22
C THR A 417 -24.22 29.48 0.21
N ALA A 418 -24.15 28.20 -0.18
CA ALA A 418 -25.01 27.66 -1.21
C ALA A 418 -26.39 27.26 -0.69
N THR A 419 -26.50 26.69 0.52
CA THR A 419 -27.71 26.11 1.05
C THR A 419 -28.38 26.94 2.16
N GLY A 420 -27.58 27.78 2.85
CA GLY A 420 -28.04 28.56 4.01
C GLY A 420 -28.23 27.71 5.29
N VAL A 421 -27.94 26.42 5.28
CA VAL A 421 -28.13 25.52 6.42
C VAL A 421 -27.13 25.81 7.53
N ALA A 422 -27.59 25.74 8.78
CA ALA A 422 -26.74 25.84 9.95
C ALA A 422 -26.05 24.49 10.19
N VAL A 423 -24.72 24.50 10.29
CA VAL A 423 -23.89 23.31 10.58
C VAL A 423 -23.07 23.57 11.82
N GLU A 424 -23.01 22.62 12.72
CA GLU A 424 -22.13 22.60 13.90
C GLU A 424 -20.92 21.72 13.62
N LEU A 425 -19.71 22.29 13.75
CA LEU A 425 -18.47 21.56 13.59
C LEU A 425 -18.11 20.82 14.88
N VAL A 426 -18.04 19.48 14.83
CA VAL A 426 -17.81 18.59 15.97
C VAL A 426 -16.50 17.83 15.76
N GLY A 427 -15.38 18.41 16.21
CA GLY A 427 -14.06 17.75 16.20
C GLY A 427 -13.88 16.91 17.45
N VAL A 428 -13.55 15.62 17.28
CA VAL A 428 -13.40 14.62 18.34
C VAL A 428 -12.13 13.78 18.15
N SER A 429 -11.75 12.99 19.14
CA SER A 429 -10.67 12.00 18.97
C SER A 429 -11.08 10.88 17.99
N ALA A 430 -10.11 10.15 17.45
CA ALA A 430 -10.40 9.03 16.53
C ALA A 430 -11.30 7.96 17.18
N GLU A 431 -11.07 7.62 18.45
CA GLU A 431 -11.89 6.65 19.20
C GLU A 431 -13.34 7.14 19.36
N GLU A 432 -13.53 8.42 19.70
CA GLU A 432 -14.87 9.01 19.82
C GLU A 432 -15.56 9.12 18.46
N PHE A 433 -14.81 9.37 17.39
CA PHE A 433 -15.31 9.42 16.02
C PHE A 433 -15.88 8.05 15.60
N ASP A 434 -15.11 6.98 15.78
CA ASP A 434 -15.53 5.61 15.45
C ASP A 434 -16.77 5.20 16.26
N ALA A 435 -16.79 5.54 17.55
CA ALA A 435 -17.93 5.27 18.41
C ALA A 435 -19.19 6.03 17.97
N ALA A 436 -19.06 7.29 17.55
CA ALA A 436 -20.17 8.10 17.08
C ALA A 436 -20.71 7.60 15.73
N LEU A 437 -19.83 7.22 14.78
CA LEU A 437 -20.22 6.59 13.53
C LEU A 437 -21.01 5.30 13.78
N ALA A 438 -20.50 4.41 14.62
CA ALA A 438 -21.16 3.15 14.96
C ALA A 438 -22.53 3.36 15.65
N ALA A 439 -22.67 4.43 16.43
CA ALA A 439 -23.93 4.81 17.09
C ALA A 439 -24.90 5.55 16.18
N GLY A 440 -24.49 6.02 14.99
CA GLY A 440 -25.28 6.88 14.11
C GLY A 440 -25.46 8.31 14.66
N ASP A 441 -24.59 8.77 15.56
CA ASP A 441 -24.67 10.07 16.24
C ASP A 441 -23.96 11.17 15.43
N PHE A 442 -24.38 11.35 14.19
CA PHE A 442 -23.94 12.38 13.26
C PHE A 442 -25.00 12.66 12.20
N ASP A 443 -24.95 13.84 11.58
CA ASP A 443 -25.69 14.12 10.34
C ASP A 443 -24.75 14.01 9.13
N LEU A 444 -23.54 14.57 9.27
CA LEU A 444 -22.45 14.58 8.30
C LEU A 444 -21.18 14.08 8.97
N ALA A 445 -20.34 13.32 8.27
CA ALA A 445 -19.04 12.94 8.77
C ALA A 445 -17.95 13.09 7.69
N LEU A 446 -16.83 13.73 8.05
CA LEU A 446 -15.62 13.78 7.22
C LEU A 446 -14.77 12.54 7.53
N THR A 447 -14.60 11.67 6.54
CA THR A 447 -13.86 10.42 6.69
C THR A 447 -12.99 10.13 5.48
N THR A 448 -12.19 9.07 5.56
CA THR A 448 -11.39 8.56 4.46
C THR A 448 -11.78 7.12 4.17
N LEU A 449 -12.08 6.82 2.92
CA LEU A 449 -12.18 5.45 2.42
C LEU A 449 -10.78 5.00 2.03
N THR A 450 -10.32 3.91 2.59
CA THR A 450 -8.96 3.37 2.35
C THR A 450 -9.06 1.91 1.92
N ALA A 451 -8.46 1.57 0.79
CA ALA A 451 -8.32 0.17 0.38
C ALA A 451 -7.08 -0.47 1.02
N ARG A 452 -7.21 -1.74 1.39
CA ARG A 452 -6.11 -2.58 1.90
C ARG A 452 -5.57 -3.53 0.85
N CYS A 453 -6.25 -3.62 -0.29
CA CYS A 453 -5.88 -4.47 -1.41
C CYS A 453 -6.28 -3.80 -2.73
N ASP A 454 -5.68 -4.27 -3.83
CA ASP A 454 -5.93 -3.76 -5.18
C ASP A 454 -7.30 -4.26 -5.70
N ASP A 455 -8.36 -3.70 -5.10
CA ASP A 455 -9.74 -4.03 -5.45
C ASP A 455 -10.68 -2.81 -5.28
N PRO A 456 -11.37 -2.38 -6.35
CA PRO A 456 -12.37 -1.31 -6.27
C PRO A 456 -13.51 -1.60 -5.27
N MET A 457 -13.77 -2.87 -4.97
CA MET A 457 -14.81 -3.30 -4.03
C MET A 457 -14.58 -2.76 -2.62
N GLU A 458 -13.34 -2.51 -2.21
CA GLU A 458 -13.01 -1.94 -0.89
C GLU A 458 -13.71 -0.58 -0.66
N TYR A 459 -13.97 0.18 -1.73
CA TYR A 459 -14.65 1.48 -1.66
C TYR A 459 -16.17 1.38 -1.74
N LEU A 460 -16.71 0.28 -2.25
CA LEU A 460 -18.15 0.10 -2.51
C LEU A 460 -18.82 -0.78 -1.44
N LEU A 461 -18.12 -1.80 -0.95
CA LEU A 461 -18.64 -2.72 0.05
C LEU A 461 -19.11 -2.04 1.35
N PRO A 462 -18.49 -0.95 1.84
CA PRO A 462 -18.97 -0.21 3.00
C PRO A 462 -20.39 0.37 2.84
N PHE A 463 -20.90 0.52 1.61
CA PHE A 463 -22.23 1.06 1.33
C PHE A 463 -23.29 0.00 1.07
N ARG A 464 -22.93 -1.29 0.99
CA ARG A 464 -23.88 -2.38 0.82
C ARG A 464 -24.84 -2.47 2.00
N GLY A 465 -26.15 -2.57 1.74
CA GLY A 465 -27.18 -2.53 2.77
C GLY A 465 -27.08 -3.59 3.86
N THR A 466 -26.35 -4.69 3.60
CA THR A 466 -26.08 -5.78 4.56
C THR A 466 -24.68 -5.71 5.19
N SER A 467 -23.85 -4.74 4.80
CA SER A 467 -22.50 -4.58 5.36
C SER A 467 -22.53 -4.02 6.78
N GLU A 468 -21.79 -4.61 7.69
CA GLU A 468 -21.58 -4.07 9.04
C GLU A 468 -20.83 -2.73 9.03
N SER A 469 -20.08 -2.46 7.96
CA SER A 469 -19.37 -1.18 7.74
C SER A 469 -20.29 -0.08 7.18
N ASN A 470 -21.55 -0.37 6.88
CA ASN A 470 -22.51 0.62 6.39
C ASN A 470 -23.04 1.51 7.52
N VAL A 471 -22.17 2.34 8.06
CA VAL A 471 -22.50 3.24 9.18
C VAL A 471 -23.41 4.40 8.77
N CYS A 472 -23.48 4.73 7.48
CA CYS A 472 -24.33 5.82 6.97
C CYS A 472 -25.79 5.40 6.69
N GLY A 473 -26.08 4.09 6.68
CA GLY A 473 -27.43 3.57 6.48
C GLY A 473 -27.95 3.67 5.04
N TYR A 474 -27.08 3.84 4.04
CA TYR A 474 -27.47 3.82 2.62
C TYR A 474 -28.14 2.48 2.25
N ARG A 475 -29.20 2.53 1.44
CA ARG A 475 -29.93 1.35 0.97
C ARG A 475 -30.38 1.56 -0.47
N ASN A 476 -29.94 0.66 -1.34
CA ASN A 476 -30.40 0.57 -2.73
C ASN A 476 -30.28 -0.89 -3.19
N ASP A 477 -31.42 -1.56 -3.42
CA ASP A 477 -31.45 -2.98 -3.78
C ASP A 477 -30.69 -3.28 -5.09
N THR A 478 -30.63 -2.33 -6.03
CA THR A 478 -29.89 -2.50 -7.30
C THR A 478 -28.40 -2.38 -7.07
N PHE A 479 -27.96 -1.44 -6.24
CA PHE A 479 -26.57 -1.33 -5.82
C PHE A 479 -26.10 -2.62 -5.10
N ASP A 480 -26.91 -3.10 -4.14
CA ASP A 480 -26.62 -4.33 -3.40
C ASP A 480 -26.53 -5.55 -4.34
N LEU A 481 -27.39 -5.58 -5.38
CA LEU A 481 -27.33 -6.62 -6.40
C LEU A 481 -26.04 -6.53 -7.23
N LEU A 482 -25.65 -5.34 -7.71
CA LEU A 482 -24.43 -5.15 -8.52
C LEU A 482 -23.19 -5.56 -7.73
N VAL A 483 -23.04 -5.09 -6.49
CA VAL A 483 -21.92 -5.46 -5.60
C VAL A 483 -21.93 -6.97 -5.34
N GLY A 484 -23.10 -7.57 -5.05
CA GLY A 484 -23.22 -9.02 -4.79
C GLY A 484 -22.90 -9.89 -6.02
N VAL A 485 -23.26 -9.45 -7.24
CA VAL A 485 -22.89 -10.14 -8.48
C VAL A 485 -21.39 -9.99 -8.72
N ALA A 486 -20.82 -8.80 -8.53
CA ALA A 486 -19.38 -8.59 -8.66
C ALA A 486 -18.58 -9.47 -7.68
N GLU A 487 -19.05 -9.64 -6.44
CA GLU A 487 -18.43 -10.49 -5.43
C GLU A 487 -18.35 -11.97 -5.85
N SER A 488 -19.35 -12.45 -6.59
CA SER A 488 -19.44 -13.85 -7.04
C SER A 488 -18.94 -14.09 -8.48
N THR A 489 -18.60 -13.01 -9.22
CA THR A 489 -18.18 -13.10 -10.62
C THR A 489 -16.68 -13.37 -10.71
N GLY A 490 -16.32 -14.49 -11.30
CA GLY A 490 -14.92 -14.84 -11.54
C GLY A 490 -14.37 -14.42 -12.91
N ASP A 491 -15.17 -13.74 -13.73
CA ASP A 491 -14.69 -13.02 -14.93
C ASP A 491 -14.37 -11.59 -14.53
N LEU A 492 -13.09 -11.23 -14.48
CA LEU A 492 -12.62 -9.96 -13.95
C LEU A 492 -13.11 -8.76 -14.77
N THR A 493 -13.24 -8.92 -16.10
CA THR A 493 -13.77 -7.85 -16.96
C THR A 493 -15.25 -7.61 -16.71
N ALA A 494 -16.05 -8.68 -16.61
CA ALA A 494 -17.47 -8.56 -16.26
C ALA A 494 -17.65 -8.00 -14.84
N ARG A 495 -16.79 -8.42 -13.91
CA ARG A 495 -16.77 -7.92 -12.54
C ARG A 495 -16.53 -6.41 -12.48
N ALA A 496 -15.51 -5.92 -13.20
CA ALA A 496 -15.19 -4.50 -13.27
C ALA A 496 -16.38 -3.68 -13.79
N ALA A 497 -17.07 -4.15 -14.84
CA ALA A 497 -18.27 -3.48 -15.34
C ALA A 497 -19.38 -3.34 -14.28
N PHE A 498 -19.61 -4.37 -13.45
CA PHE A 498 -20.58 -4.29 -12.36
C PHE A 498 -20.14 -3.30 -11.26
N LEU A 499 -18.83 -3.20 -10.99
CA LEU A 499 -18.29 -2.25 -10.01
C LEU A 499 -18.37 -0.80 -10.52
N HIS A 500 -18.13 -0.56 -11.82
CA HIS A 500 -18.35 0.75 -12.43
C HIS A 500 -19.82 1.18 -12.36
N ASP A 501 -20.75 0.28 -12.69
CA ASP A 501 -22.19 0.55 -12.57
C ASP A 501 -22.60 0.83 -11.12
N ALA A 502 -22.01 0.10 -10.15
CA ALA A 502 -22.28 0.31 -8.73
C ALA A 502 -21.72 1.67 -8.24
N GLU A 503 -20.49 2.04 -8.62
CA GLU A 503 -19.91 3.34 -8.28
C GLU A 503 -20.74 4.50 -8.85
N ALA A 504 -21.12 4.40 -10.13
CA ALA A 504 -21.95 5.41 -10.78
C ALA A 504 -23.30 5.59 -10.06
N MET A 505 -23.95 4.49 -9.68
CA MET A 505 -25.22 4.52 -8.93
C MET A 505 -25.07 5.14 -7.54
N LEU A 506 -24.00 4.78 -6.81
CA LEU A 506 -23.72 5.33 -5.48
C LEU A 506 -23.59 6.85 -5.51
N LEU A 507 -22.94 7.39 -6.54
CA LEU A 507 -22.71 8.82 -6.72
C LEU A 507 -23.94 9.54 -7.32
N GLU A 508 -24.70 8.88 -8.21
CA GLU A 508 -25.96 9.42 -8.71
C GLU A 508 -26.99 9.61 -7.59
N ASP A 509 -27.05 8.68 -6.65
CA ASP A 509 -27.88 8.76 -5.44
C ASP A 509 -27.35 9.78 -4.41
N SER A 510 -26.18 10.37 -4.68
CA SER A 510 -25.47 11.22 -3.72
C SER A 510 -25.37 10.55 -2.33
N ALA A 511 -25.06 9.25 -2.33
CA ALA A 511 -24.96 8.49 -1.08
C ALA A 511 -23.75 8.90 -0.24
N VAL A 512 -22.72 9.38 -0.91
CA VAL A 512 -21.46 9.89 -0.36
C VAL A 512 -20.95 11.00 -1.27
N SER A 513 -20.19 11.95 -0.74
CA SER A 513 -19.49 12.95 -1.57
C SER A 513 -17.98 12.73 -1.47
N PRO A 514 -17.34 12.13 -2.47
CA PRO A 514 -15.89 12.17 -2.60
C PRO A 514 -15.39 13.60 -2.72
N LEU A 515 -14.30 13.93 -2.04
CA LEU A 515 -13.74 15.29 -1.97
C LEU A 515 -12.42 15.39 -2.71
N CYS A 516 -11.48 14.56 -2.29
CA CYS A 516 -10.15 14.48 -2.91
C CYS A 516 -9.56 13.08 -2.77
N PHE A 517 -8.68 12.73 -3.69
CA PHE A 517 -7.79 11.60 -3.61
C PHE A 517 -6.53 12.03 -2.86
N SER A 518 -6.09 11.20 -1.92
CA SER A 518 -4.84 11.41 -1.19
C SER A 518 -3.64 11.01 -2.04
N GLY A 519 -2.54 11.71 -1.85
CA GLY A 519 -1.25 11.34 -2.38
C GLY A 519 -0.15 11.55 -1.35
N THR A 520 1.03 11.06 -1.66
CA THR A 520 2.22 11.21 -0.83
C THR A 520 3.38 11.78 -1.65
N ALA A 521 4.37 12.31 -0.94
CA ALA A 521 5.62 12.75 -1.52
C ALA A 521 6.77 11.96 -0.91
N TYR A 522 7.75 11.66 -1.71
CA TYR A 522 9.00 11.05 -1.27
C TYR A 522 10.18 11.75 -1.92
N LEU A 523 11.33 11.68 -1.26
CA LEU A 523 12.58 12.14 -1.82
C LEU A 523 13.60 11.00 -1.85
N LEU A 524 14.24 10.89 -3.01
CA LEU A 524 15.41 10.08 -3.24
C LEU A 524 16.59 11.01 -3.49
N ARG A 525 17.74 10.76 -2.85
CA ARG A 525 18.95 11.57 -3.02
C ARG A 525 19.35 11.65 -4.50
N GLU A 526 19.76 12.83 -4.94
CA GLU A 526 20.24 13.08 -6.30
C GLU A 526 21.35 12.09 -6.69
N GLY A 527 21.30 11.59 -7.91
CA GLY A 527 22.23 10.57 -8.42
C GLY A 527 21.85 9.13 -8.08
N LEU A 528 20.70 8.89 -7.42
CA LEU A 528 20.09 7.58 -7.25
C LEU A 528 18.80 7.46 -8.05
N THR A 529 18.43 6.24 -8.40
CA THR A 529 17.19 5.89 -9.10
C THR A 529 16.77 4.47 -8.72
N GLY A 530 15.55 4.04 -9.08
CA GLY A 530 15.10 2.65 -8.94
C GLY A 530 14.42 2.31 -7.62
N VAL A 531 13.92 3.31 -6.85
CA VAL A 531 12.88 3.06 -5.84
C VAL A 531 11.55 3.00 -6.57
N SER A 532 10.74 1.99 -6.30
CA SER A 532 9.37 1.90 -6.81
C SER A 532 8.36 1.89 -5.67
N HIS A 533 7.13 2.29 -5.97
CA HIS A 533 6.06 2.46 -4.99
C HIS A 533 4.78 1.80 -5.48
N ASP A 534 3.94 1.38 -4.54
CA ASP A 534 2.54 1.07 -4.81
C ASP A 534 1.61 2.14 -4.20
N CYS A 535 0.34 2.07 -4.54
CA CYS A 535 -0.65 3.01 -4.00
C CYS A 535 -1.04 2.74 -2.54
N PHE A 536 -0.50 1.69 -1.92
CA PHE A 536 -0.68 1.41 -0.50
C PHE A 536 0.41 2.04 0.37
N GLY A 537 1.37 2.73 -0.25
CA GLY A 537 2.45 3.45 0.43
C GLY A 537 3.71 2.63 0.67
N HIS A 538 3.80 1.40 0.13
CA HIS A 538 5.02 0.62 0.24
C HIS A 538 6.11 1.15 -0.70
N SER A 539 7.36 0.98 -0.28
CA SER A 539 8.55 1.36 -1.04
C SER A 539 9.47 0.16 -1.22
N TYR A 540 9.96 -0.05 -2.44
CA TYR A 540 10.78 -1.21 -2.83
C TYR A 540 12.15 -0.76 -3.30
N PHE A 541 13.23 -1.36 -2.74
CA PHE A 541 14.59 -0.86 -2.84
C PHE A 541 15.55 -1.78 -3.60
N THR A 542 15.13 -2.96 -4.03
CA THR A 542 16.02 -3.99 -4.61
C THR A 542 16.70 -3.56 -5.91
N ALA A 543 16.08 -2.63 -6.64
CA ALA A 543 16.55 -2.09 -7.91
C ALA A 543 17.28 -0.74 -7.80
N VAL A 544 17.40 -0.19 -6.59
CA VAL A 544 18.06 1.12 -6.39
C VAL A 544 19.47 1.08 -6.92
N SER A 545 19.80 2.02 -7.79
CA SER A 545 21.08 2.11 -8.48
C SER A 545 21.56 3.57 -8.56
N ARG A 546 22.84 3.73 -8.84
CA ARG A 546 23.37 5.05 -9.18
C ARG A 546 22.91 5.42 -10.59
N ALA A 547 22.36 6.62 -10.76
CA ALA A 547 22.00 7.12 -12.07
C ALA A 547 23.22 7.09 -13.00
N GLU A 548 23.05 6.63 -14.24
CA GLU A 548 24.12 6.70 -15.21
C GLU A 548 24.48 8.17 -15.44
N THR A 549 25.69 8.56 -15.06
CA THR A 549 26.22 9.86 -15.46
C THR A 549 26.43 9.79 -16.97
N GLY A 550 25.45 10.26 -17.74
CA GLY A 550 25.62 10.45 -19.19
C GLY A 550 26.89 11.26 -19.45
N PRO A 551 27.60 11.07 -20.57
CA PRO A 551 28.76 11.88 -20.89
C PRO A 551 28.31 13.34 -20.85
N ALA A 552 28.99 14.14 -20.01
CA ALA A 552 28.77 15.58 -19.91
C ALA A 552 28.77 16.17 -21.33
N ALA A 553 27.63 16.76 -21.73
CA ALA A 553 27.41 17.31 -23.06
C ALA A 553 28.30 18.54 -23.30
#